data_4b2b79dcb4bafa78bc81970ec94c5e98
#
_entry.id   4b2b79dcb4bafa78bc81970ec94c5e98
#
_cell.length_a   1.000
_cell.length_b   1.000
_cell.length_c   1.000
_cell.angle_alpha   90.00
_cell.angle_beta   90.00
_cell.angle_gamma   90.00
#
_symmetry.space_group_name_H-M   'P 1'
#
loop_
_entity.id
_entity.type
_entity.pdbx_description
1 polymer ?
#
loop_
_entity_poly.entity_id
_entity_poly.type
_entity_poly.pdbx_seq_one_letter_code
_entity_poly.pdbx_strand_id
1 'polypeptide(L)'
;APDAPLAATVRARLPDVGVWSALAPPGWRVRGTLDANATLSGTRNAPRWAGTLGADGLAVRSIVDGVDLQGGKLRATLRGNQLDITEFRLQGGRGSNARIAGFSGNRTPAPQDGGTLTGSGRLSWGEPNEGMSGIAMDITAEARALQVLVRADRQVSVSGQVQAQLQQGQFSVRGKLTTDRATIILPDESAPSLGSDVVVRSAAKDRADQAKAQVAARANQKAAQAETPRPPAIAITLNLGRDFALQGQGITTRLTGELDIRSSTVPGAPPRVTGEVRTDAGRY
;
A
#
# COMPACT_ATOMS: atom_id res chain seq x y z
N ALA A 1 -4.65 -43.43 4.40
CA ALA A 1 -5.20 -43.62 3.05
C ALA A 1 -5.49 -42.23 2.46
N PRO A 2 -5.26 -41.99 1.17
CA PRO A 2 -5.49 -40.68 0.52
C PRO A 2 -6.96 -40.23 0.59
N ASP A 3 -7.89 -41.16 0.68
CA ASP A 3 -9.33 -40.90 0.76
C ASP A 3 -9.88 -40.89 2.20
N ALA A 4 -8.99 -40.79 3.19
CA ALA A 4 -9.43 -40.66 4.57
C ALA A 4 -10.21 -39.39 4.77
N PRO A 5 -11.40 -39.44 5.43
CA PRO A 5 -12.22 -38.24 5.66
C PRO A 5 -11.48 -37.29 6.59
N LEU A 6 -11.55 -36.01 6.26
CA LEU A 6 -11.06 -34.91 7.07
C LEU A 6 -12.23 -34.22 7.75
N ALA A 7 -12.10 -33.98 9.06
CA ALA A 7 -12.99 -33.14 9.82
C ALA A 7 -12.18 -32.37 10.84
N ALA A 8 -12.14 -31.04 10.69
CA ALA A 8 -11.47 -30.17 11.64
C ALA A 8 -12.22 -28.84 11.73
N THR A 9 -12.16 -28.22 12.90
CA THR A 9 -12.66 -26.85 13.12
C THR A 9 -11.49 -26.01 13.57
N VAL A 10 -11.28 -24.90 12.87
CA VAL A 10 -10.27 -23.91 13.21
C VAL A 10 -10.96 -22.65 13.69
N ARG A 11 -10.61 -22.20 14.87
CA ARG A 11 -10.99 -20.90 15.40
C ARG A 11 -9.72 -20.16 15.74
N ALA A 12 -9.46 -19.08 15.05
CA ALA A 12 -8.29 -18.26 15.29
C ALA A 12 -8.75 -16.83 15.62
N ARG A 13 -8.18 -16.30 16.68
CA ARG A 13 -8.37 -14.90 17.04
C ARG A 13 -7.01 -14.28 17.25
N LEU A 14 -6.73 -13.27 16.45
CA LEU A 14 -5.53 -12.47 16.54
C LEU A 14 -5.93 -11.09 17.09
N PRO A 15 -5.66 -10.80 18.36
CA PRO A 15 -6.08 -9.56 19.00
C PRO A 15 -5.32 -8.33 18.49
N ASP A 16 -4.15 -8.54 17.88
CA ASP A 16 -3.36 -7.49 17.23
C ASP A 16 -2.63 -8.05 16.00
N VAL A 17 -2.98 -7.53 14.83
CA VAL A 17 -2.27 -7.83 13.58
C VAL A 17 -0.93 -7.09 13.45
N GLY A 18 -0.56 -6.30 14.44
CA GLY A 18 0.70 -5.55 14.48
C GLY A 18 1.94 -6.41 14.32
N VAL A 19 1.87 -7.71 14.63
CA VAL A 19 2.93 -8.70 14.37
C VAL A 19 3.31 -8.74 12.88
N TRP A 20 2.40 -8.42 11.97
CA TRP A 20 2.65 -8.35 10.54
C TRP A 20 3.36 -7.07 10.09
N SER A 21 3.53 -6.10 10.98
CA SER A 21 4.35 -4.90 10.67
C SER A 21 5.80 -5.25 10.33
N ALA A 22 6.27 -6.43 10.76
CA ALA A 22 7.59 -6.94 10.40
C ALA A 22 7.72 -7.29 8.89
N LEU A 23 6.60 -7.53 8.20
CA LEU A 23 6.53 -7.78 6.76
C LEU A 23 6.34 -6.50 5.94
N ALA A 24 6.03 -5.39 6.59
CA ALA A 24 5.86 -4.09 5.96
C ALA A 24 7.22 -3.38 5.79
N PRO A 25 7.32 -2.38 4.91
CA PRO A 25 8.52 -1.56 4.80
C PRO A 25 8.90 -0.92 6.14
N PRO A 26 10.19 -0.61 6.38
CA PRO A 26 10.63 0.04 7.61
C PRO A 26 9.86 1.33 7.90
N GLY A 27 9.37 1.47 9.14
CA GLY A 27 8.58 2.64 9.56
C GLY A 27 7.06 2.52 9.36
N TRP A 28 6.61 1.47 8.68
CA TRP A 28 5.18 1.17 8.54
C TRP A 28 4.66 0.36 9.73
N ARG A 29 3.49 0.71 10.21
CA ARG A 29 2.81 0.03 11.32
C ARG A 29 1.43 -0.39 10.89
N VAL A 30 1.10 -1.65 11.16
CA VAL A 30 -0.23 -2.22 10.94
C VAL A 30 -0.86 -2.46 12.30
N ARG A 31 -2.16 -2.23 12.43
CA ARG A 31 -2.97 -2.49 13.63
C ARG A 31 -4.31 -3.08 13.24
N GLY A 32 -4.99 -3.65 14.19
CA GLY A 32 -6.33 -4.19 14.05
C GLY A 32 -6.45 -5.58 14.66
N THR A 33 -7.65 -6.13 14.60
CA THR A 33 -7.96 -7.48 15.07
C THR A 33 -8.33 -8.36 13.90
N LEU A 34 -8.10 -9.66 14.02
CA LEU A 34 -8.51 -10.67 13.03
C LEU A 34 -9.21 -11.81 13.76
N ASP A 35 -10.38 -12.19 13.27
CA ASP A 35 -11.13 -13.35 13.71
C ASP A 35 -11.40 -14.26 12.51
N ALA A 36 -11.07 -15.54 12.65
CA ALA A 36 -11.33 -16.54 11.63
C ALA A 36 -12.01 -17.77 12.26
N ASN A 37 -13.09 -18.20 11.64
CA ASN A 37 -13.78 -19.43 11.98
C ASN A 37 -13.92 -20.25 10.69
N ALA A 38 -13.33 -21.43 10.67
CA ALA A 38 -13.35 -22.28 9.49
C ALA A 38 -13.54 -23.75 9.90
N THR A 39 -14.26 -24.48 9.07
CA THR A 39 -14.39 -25.92 9.11
C THR A 39 -13.71 -26.53 7.90
N LEU A 40 -12.96 -27.58 8.12
CA LEU A 40 -12.37 -28.40 7.08
C LEU A 40 -13.16 -29.71 6.98
N SER A 41 -13.55 -30.05 5.78
CA SER A 41 -14.25 -31.28 5.45
C SER A 41 -13.70 -31.89 4.16
N GLY A 42 -14.24 -33.01 3.72
CA GLY A 42 -13.81 -33.70 2.50
C GLY A 42 -12.76 -34.78 2.77
N THR A 43 -11.83 -34.97 1.87
CA THR A 43 -10.75 -35.94 1.97
C THR A 43 -9.38 -35.26 1.94
N ARG A 44 -8.33 -36.03 2.26
CA ARG A 44 -6.96 -35.52 2.21
C ARG A 44 -6.56 -35.03 0.80
N ASN A 45 -7.11 -35.65 -0.25
CA ASN A 45 -6.85 -35.28 -1.64
C ASN A 45 -7.76 -34.13 -2.12
N ALA A 46 -8.92 -33.93 -1.48
CA ALA A 46 -9.88 -32.90 -1.83
C ALA A 46 -10.38 -32.20 -0.56
N PRO A 47 -9.55 -31.41 0.12
CA PRO A 47 -9.95 -30.67 1.31
C PRO A 47 -10.91 -29.55 0.91
N ARG A 48 -11.98 -29.39 1.68
CA ARG A 48 -12.97 -28.32 1.48
C ARG A 48 -13.07 -27.46 2.72
N TRP A 49 -12.81 -26.21 2.56
CA TRP A 49 -12.93 -25.22 3.60
C TRP A 49 -14.30 -24.53 3.53
N ALA A 50 -14.88 -24.26 4.67
CA ALA A 50 -16.06 -23.41 4.79
C ALA A 50 -15.91 -22.56 6.05
N GLY A 51 -16.21 -21.26 5.94
CA GLY A 51 -16.05 -20.40 7.10
C GLY A 51 -16.14 -18.91 6.80
N THR A 52 -15.75 -18.13 7.80
CA THR A 52 -15.75 -16.67 7.72
C THR A 52 -14.44 -16.12 8.26
N LEU A 53 -14.02 -15.01 7.67
CA LEU A 53 -12.89 -14.20 8.12
C LEU A 53 -13.38 -12.78 8.33
N GLY A 54 -13.11 -12.21 9.49
CA GLY A 54 -13.42 -10.85 9.84
C GLY A 54 -12.19 -10.14 10.38
N ALA A 55 -12.01 -8.88 10.02
CA ALA A 55 -11.05 -8.02 10.67
C ALA A 55 -11.68 -6.67 10.95
N ASP A 56 -11.35 -6.10 12.10
CA ASP A 56 -11.88 -4.82 12.55
C ASP A 56 -10.75 -3.92 13.06
N GLY A 57 -11.00 -2.61 12.98
CA GLY A 57 -10.05 -1.61 13.44
C GLY A 57 -8.72 -1.65 12.67
N LEU A 58 -8.72 -2.17 11.43
CA LEU A 58 -7.52 -2.19 10.62
C LEU A 58 -7.00 -0.77 10.42
N ALA A 59 -5.72 -0.57 10.61
CA ALA A 59 -5.04 0.69 10.40
C ALA A 59 -3.65 0.45 9.84
N VAL A 60 -3.24 1.33 8.94
CA VAL A 60 -1.89 1.34 8.36
C VAL A 60 -1.34 2.75 8.47
N ARG A 61 -0.20 2.90 9.10
CA ARG A 61 0.42 4.21 9.33
C ARG A 61 1.90 4.19 9.02
N SER A 62 2.34 5.20 8.27
CA SER A 62 3.76 5.55 8.09
C SER A 62 3.92 7.06 8.27
N ILE A 63 4.65 7.45 9.32
CA ILE A 63 4.90 8.88 9.60
C ILE A 63 5.84 9.45 8.55
N VAL A 64 6.84 8.68 8.15
CA VAL A 64 7.86 9.12 7.19
C VAL A 64 7.25 9.36 5.82
N ASP A 65 6.42 8.43 5.35
CA ASP A 65 5.77 8.54 4.04
C ASP A 65 4.49 9.39 4.09
N GLY A 66 3.97 9.67 5.30
CA GLY A 66 2.76 10.46 5.49
C GLY A 66 1.48 9.69 5.22
N VAL A 67 1.53 8.36 5.31
CA VAL A 67 0.35 7.50 5.16
C VAL A 67 -0.33 7.33 6.52
N ASP A 68 -1.65 7.53 6.57
CA ASP A 68 -2.48 7.30 7.75
C ASP A 68 -3.86 6.80 7.29
N LEU A 69 -4.04 5.49 7.32
CA LEU A 69 -5.30 4.83 7.00
C LEU A 69 -5.82 4.14 8.27
N GLN A 70 -7.10 4.29 8.56
CA GLN A 70 -7.67 3.83 9.83
C GLN A 70 -9.11 3.34 9.69
N GLY A 71 -9.69 2.83 10.78
CA GLY A 71 -11.08 2.40 10.82
C GLY A 71 -11.41 1.28 9.85
N GLY A 72 -10.41 0.48 9.51
CA GLY A 72 -10.54 -0.57 8.52
C GLY A 72 -11.41 -1.73 8.97
N LYS A 73 -12.16 -2.26 8.02
CA LYS A 73 -13.05 -3.41 8.19
C LYS A 73 -12.90 -4.34 7.02
N LEU A 74 -12.79 -5.63 7.31
CA LEU A 74 -12.78 -6.69 6.31
C LEU A 74 -13.81 -7.75 6.68
N ARG A 75 -14.58 -8.21 5.70
CA ARG A 75 -15.45 -9.38 5.83
C ARG A 75 -15.23 -10.26 4.61
N ALA A 76 -15.00 -11.53 4.86
CA ALA A 76 -14.81 -12.50 3.80
C ALA A 76 -15.43 -13.85 4.17
N THR A 77 -15.83 -14.58 3.14
CA THR A 77 -16.41 -15.93 3.25
C THR A 77 -15.48 -16.92 2.56
N LEU A 78 -15.19 -18.00 3.24
CA LEU A 78 -14.34 -19.09 2.79
C LEU A 78 -15.22 -20.23 2.27
N ARG A 79 -15.01 -20.65 1.02
CA ARG A 79 -15.75 -21.75 0.37
C ARG A 79 -14.81 -22.58 -0.48
N GLY A 80 -14.60 -23.84 -0.11
CA GLY A 80 -13.62 -24.70 -0.80
C GLY A 80 -12.24 -24.08 -0.79
N ASN A 81 -11.67 -23.84 -1.96
CA ASN A 81 -10.35 -23.22 -2.14
C ASN A 81 -10.44 -21.75 -2.52
N GLN A 82 -11.52 -21.08 -2.07
CA GLN A 82 -11.79 -19.70 -2.44
C GLN A 82 -12.19 -18.89 -1.21
N LEU A 83 -11.67 -17.68 -1.13
CA LEU A 83 -12.03 -16.64 -0.17
C LEU A 83 -12.68 -15.49 -0.94
N ASP A 84 -13.97 -15.26 -0.71
CA ASP A 84 -14.71 -14.14 -1.28
C ASP A 84 -14.70 -12.98 -0.27
N ILE A 85 -14.03 -11.88 -0.60
CA ILE A 85 -14.02 -10.64 0.16
C ILE A 85 -15.28 -9.86 -0.19
N THR A 86 -16.24 -9.85 0.71
CA THR A 86 -17.54 -9.21 0.51
C THR A 86 -17.55 -7.74 0.93
N GLU A 87 -16.72 -7.38 1.89
CA GLU A 87 -16.57 -6.01 2.38
C GLU A 87 -15.10 -5.76 2.71
N PHE A 88 -14.56 -4.73 2.13
CA PHE A 88 -13.30 -4.13 2.56
C PHE A 88 -13.48 -2.62 2.60
N ARG A 89 -13.18 -2.01 3.72
CA ARG A 89 -13.27 -0.57 3.91
C ARG A 89 -12.08 -0.08 4.73
N LEU A 90 -11.53 1.07 4.32
CA LEU A 90 -10.57 1.86 5.08
C LEU A 90 -10.97 3.33 4.99
N GLN A 91 -10.58 4.11 5.97
CA GLN A 91 -10.78 5.55 6.02
C GLN A 91 -9.42 6.23 6.01
N GLY A 92 -9.26 7.30 5.24
CA GLY A 92 -8.07 8.13 5.25
C GLY A 92 -7.93 8.89 6.55
N GLY A 93 -6.72 9.20 6.92
CA GLY A 93 -6.42 10.05 8.08
C GLY A 93 -6.96 11.46 7.87
N ARG A 94 -7.33 12.13 8.98
CA ARG A 94 -7.86 13.50 8.90
C ARG A 94 -6.80 14.53 8.53
N GLY A 95 -5.52 14.14 8.52
CA GLY A 95 -4.41 15.05 8.28
C GLY A 95 -4.27 16.13 9.36
N SER A 96 -3.24 16.93 9.22
CA SER A 96 -3.12 18.16 10.00
C SER A 96 -4.07 19.20 9.39
N ASN A 97 -5.04 19.68 10.17
CA ASN A 97 -5.79 20.89 9.83
C ASN A 97 -4.93 22.16 9.94
N ALA A 98 -3.64 22.01 10.23
CA ALA A 98 -2.71 23.11 10.24
C ALA A 98 -2.73 23.74 8.83
N ARG A 99 -3.33 24.89 8.74
CA ARG A 99 -3.12 25.77 7.58
C ARG A 99 -1.63 26.01 7.50
N ILE A 100 -1.05 25.57 6.39
CA ILE A 100 0.31 25.94 6.08
C ILE A 100 0.30 27.47 5.98
N ALA A 101 1.00 28.11 6.91
CA ALA A 101 1.02 29.56 6.99
C ALA A 101 1.46 30.15 5.64
N GLY A 102 0.67 31.08 5.10
CA GLY A 102 0.95 31.70 3.80
C GLY A 102 0.50 30.92 2.56
N PHE A 103 -0.06 29.70 2.72
CA PHE A 103 -0.55 28.95 1.57
C PHE A 103 -2.02 29.25 1.27
N SER A 104 -2.28 29.87 0.13
CA SER A 104 -3.63 30.17 -0.36
C SER A 104 -3.98 29.43 -1.66
N GLY A 105 -3.21 28.36 -1.96
CA GLY A 105 -3.24 27.74 -3.28
C GLY A 105 -4.45 26.85 -3.57
N ASN A 106 -5.03 26.19 -2.56
CA ASN A 106 -6.16 25.29 -2.79
C ASN A 106 -7.50 26.01 -2.84
N ARG A 107 -8.37 25.56 -3.73
CA ARG A 107 -9.75 26.05 -3.92
C ARG A 107 -10.76 25.21 -3.17
N THR A 108 -10.47 23.92 -2.97
CA THR A 108 -11.35 22.97 -2.29
C THR A 108 -10.90 22.76 -0.84
N PRO A 109 -11.84 22.57 0.11
CA PRO A 109 -11.49 22.20 1.48
C PRO A 109 -10.88 20.78 1.52
N ALA A 110 -10.06 20.52 2.55
CA ALA A 110 -9.61 19.15 2.80
C ALA A 110 -10.80 18.26 3.19
N PRO A 111 -10.80 16.97 2.83
CA PRO A 111 -11.84 16.03 3.26
C PRO A 111 -11.90 15.99 4.78
N GLN A 112 -13.04 16.34 5.37
CA GLN A 112 -13.19 16.40 6.84
C GLN A 112 -13.04 15.03 7.49
N ASP A 113 -13.51 13.97 6.81
CA ASP A 113 -13.47 12.59 7.29
C ASP A 113 -12.30 11.78 6.71
N GLY A 114 -11.37 12.42 5.99
CA GLY A 114 -10.24 11.76 5.35
C GLY A 114 -10.59 10.91 4.13
N GLY A 115 -11.88 10.86 3.74
CA GLY A 115 -12.36 10.05 2.63
C GLY A 115 -12.35 8.54 2.91
N THR A 116 -12.74 7.76 1.93
CA THR A 116 -12.90 6.31 2.10
C THR A 116 -12.30 5.52 0.94
N LEU A 117 -11.76 4.35 1.27
CA LEU A 117 -11.44 3.29 0.34
C LEU A 117 -12.37 2.12 0.61
N THR A 118 -13.10 1.66 -0.40
CA THR A 118 -13.94 0.47 -0.32
C THR A 118 -13.52 -0.52 -1.38
N GLY A 119 -13.71 -1.80 -1.13
CA GLY A 119 -13.32 -2.81 -2.10
C GLY A 119 -14.00 -4.16 -1.84
N SER A 120 -13.86 -5.01 -2.82
CA SER A 120 -14.28 -6.41 -2.79
C SER A 120 -13.39 -7.22 -3.71
N GLY A 121 -13.47 -8.53 -3.61
CA GLY A 121 -12.65 -9.36 -4.47
C GLY A 121 -12.67 -10.81 -4.09
N ARG A 122 -11.78 -11.54 -4.73
CA ARG A 122 -11.65 -12.98 -4.57
C ARG A 122 -10.19 -13.38 -4.50
N LEU A 123 -9.90 -14.30 -3.61
CA LEU A 123 -8.65 -15.03 -3.54
C LEU A 123 -8.94 -16.51 -3.70
N SER A 124 -8.20 -17.21 -4.54
CA SER A 124 -8.29 -18.66 -4.69
C SER A 124 -6.91 -19.27 -4.69
N TRP A 125 -6.82 -20.53 -4.30
CA TRP A 125 -5.58 -21.29 -4.28
C TRP A 125 -5.79 -22.68 -4.84
N GLY A 126 -4.78 -23.18 -5.55
CA GLY A 126 -4.73 -24.51 -6.10
C GLY A 126 -4.22 -25.56 -5.12
N GLU A 127 -3.61 -26.62 -5.64
CA GLU A 127 -3.01 -27.67 -4.84
C GLU A 127 -1.79 -27.16 -4.05
N PRO A 128 -1.51 -27.76 -2.86
CA PRO A 128 -0.39 -27.32 -2.00
C PRO A 128 0.99 -27.40 -2.66
N ASN A 129 1.15 -28.20 -3.71
CA ASN A 129 2.39 -28.38 -4.46
C ASN A 129 2.62 -27.29 -5.53
N GLU A 130 1.64 -26.49 -5.85
CA GLU A 130 1.74 -25.40 -6.85
C GLU A 130 2.38 -24.12 -6.29
N GLY A 131 2.54 -24.02 -4.97
CA GLY A 131 3.16 -22.87 -4.32
C GLY A 131 2.44 -21.55 -4.64
N MET A 132 3.21 -20.51 -4.88
CA MET A 132 2.68 -19.17 -5.24
C MET A 132 1.98 -19.13 -6.60
N SER A 133 2.33 -20.03 -7.52
CA SER A 133 1.71 -20.07 -8.85
C SER A 133 0.27 -20.59 -8.81
N GLY A 134 -0.09 -21.38 -7.81
CA GLY A 134 -1.46 -21.83 -7.56
C GLY A 134 -2.36 -20.77 -6.92
N ILE A 135 -1.83 -19.61 -6.51
CA ILE A 135 -2.63 -18.55 -5.91
C ILE A 135 -3.10 -17.57 -7.00
N ALA A 136 -4.40 -17.35 -7.06
CA ALA A 136 -5.00 -16.30 -7.88
C ALA A 136 -5.77 -15.32 -6.99
N MET A 137 -5.63 -14.02 -7.27
CA MET A 137 -6.31 -12.94 -6.57
C MET A 137 -6.85 -11.91 -7.57
N ASP A 138 -8.06 -11.44 -7.34
CA ASP A 138 -8.64 -10.30 -8.05
C ASP A 138 -9.39 -9.44 -7.02
N ILE A 139 -8.90 -8.23 -6.81
CA ILE A 139 -9.47 -7.26 -5.86
C ILE A 139 -9.69 -5.96 -6.61
N THR A 140 -10.90 -5.43 -6.51
CA THR A 140 -11.25 -4.09 -7.00
C THR A 140 -11.50 -3.18 -5.80
N ALA A 141 -10.93 -1.99 -5.83
CA ALA A 141 -11.10 -0.99 -4.80
C ALA A 141 -11.47 0.36 -5.42
N GLU A 142 -12.35 1.10 -4.74
CA GLU A 142 -12.78 2.45 -5.09
C GLU A 142 -12.40 3.42 -3.97
N ALA A 143 -11.66 4.46 -4.33
CA ALA A 143 -11.33 5.59 -3.47
C ALA A 143 -12.31 6.73 -3.72
N ARG A 144 -12.80 7.36 -2.64
CA ARG A 144 -13.64 8.56 -2.69
C ARG A 144 -13.06 9.60 -1.75
N ALA A 145 -12.50 10.65 -2.32
CA ALA A 145 -11.78 11.71 -1.63
C ALA A 145 -10.79 11.17 -0.57
N LEU A 146 -10.19 10.00 -0.85
CA LEU A 146 -9.31 9.32 0.08
C LEU A 146 -8.03 10.12 0.29
N GLN A 147 -7.78 10.53 1.51
CA GLN A 147 -6.56 11.21 1.88
C GLN A 147 -5.43 10.21 2.01
N VAL A 148 -4.59 10.13 0.98
CA VAL A 148 -3.48 9.16 0.87
C VAL A 148 -2.18 9.69 1.47
N LEU A 149 -2.01 11.02 1.50
CA LEU A 149 -0.87 11.69 2.15
C LEU A 149 -1.37 12.75 3.12
N VAL A 150 -0.85 12.73 4.35
CA VAL A 150 -1.26 13.59 5.46
C VAL A 150 -0.10 14.30 6.17
N ARG A 151 1.00 14.53 5.46
CA ARG A 151 2.14 15.27 6.02
C ARG A 151 1.89 16.78 6.01
N ALA A 152 2.61 17.49 6.86
CA ALA A 152 2.53 18.96 6.89
C ALA A 152 2.99 19.62 5.59
N ASP A 153 3.99 19.01 4.91
CA ASP A 153 4.55 19.48 3.65
C ASP A 153 3.86 18.88 2.40
N ARG A 154 3.07 17.83 2.56
CA ARG A 154 2.38 17.12 1.47
C ARG A 154 1.05 16.57 1.94
N GLN A 155 -0.01 17.03 1.32
CA GLN A 155 -1.36 16.50 1.52
C GLN A 155 -1.96 16.19 0.16
N VAL A 156 -2.47 14.98 -0.01
CA VAL A 156 -3.07 14.55 -1.27
C VAL A 156 -4.31 13.72 -0.99
N SER A 157 -5.42 14.09 -1.60
CA SER A 157 -6.64 13.27 -1.66
C SER A 157 -6.95 12.87 -3.08
N VAL A 158 -7.41 11.63 -3.25
CA VAL A 158 -7.68 11.03 -4.56
C VAL A 158 -9.02 10.32 -4.58
N SER A 159 -9.65 10.33 -5.76
CA SER A 159 -10.81 9.51 -6.09
C SER A 159 -10.52 8.65 -7.32
N GLY A 160 -11.14 7.48 -7.41
CA GLY A 160 -11.01 6.60 -8.57
C GLY A 160 -11.00 5.14 -8.21
N GLN A 161 -10.64 4.30 -9.18
CA GLN A 161 -10.67 2.85 -9.05
C GLN A 161 -9.29 2.24 -9.28
N VAL A 162 -9.00 1.20 -8.51
CA VAL A 162 -7.78 0.40 -8.59
C VAL A 162 -8.16 -1.07 -8.57
N GLN A 163 -7.56 -1.85 -9.45
CA GLN A 163 -7.65 -3.30 -9.48
C GLN A 163 -6.29 -3.92 -9.20
N ALA A 164 -6.24 -4.84 -8.26
CA ALA A 164 -5.06 -5.63 -7.94
C ALA A 164 -5.32 -7.09 -8.29
N GLN A 165 -4.40 -7.67 -9.04
CA GLN A 165 -4.48 -9.07 -9.48
C GLN A 165 -3.19 -9.81 -9.17
N LEU A 166 -3.32 -11.07 -8.77
CA LEU A 166 -2.22 -12.02 -8.68
C LEU A 166 -2.59 -13.23 -9.52
N GLN A 167 -1.81 -13.53 -10.53
CA GLN A 167 -2.02 -14.68 -11.39
C GLN A 167 -0.65 -15.31 -11.74
N GLN A 168 -0.53 -16.62 -11.55
CA GLN A 168 0.71 -17.37 -11.84
C GLN A 168 1.96 -16.72 -11.21
N GLY A 169 1.84 -16.27 -9.96
CA GLY A 169 2.91 -15.60 -9.23
C GLY A 169 3.23 -14.16 -9.70
N GLN A 170 2.50 -13.65 -10.71
CA GLN A 170 2.64 -12.28 -11.19
C GLN A 170 1.62 -11.37 -10.51
N PHE A 171 2.09 -10.46 -9.66
CA PHE A 171 1.27 -9.41 -9.07
C PHE A 171 1.16 -8.21 -10.03
N SER A 172 -0.06 -7.72 -10.23
CA SER A 172 -0.31 -6.54 -11.04
C SER A 172 -1.30 -5.60 -10.37
N VAL A 173 -1.07 -4.30 -10.54
CA VAL A 173 -1.98 -3.24 -10.07
C VAL A 173 -2.26 -2.31 -11.25
N ARG A 174 -3.55 -2.09 -11.52
CA ARG A 174 -4.02 -1.16 -12.56
C ARG A 174 -5.03 -0.21 -11.96
N GLY A 175 -5.05 1.04 -12.42
CA GLY A 175 -6.04 1.96 -11.90
C GLY A 175 -6.06 3.29 -12.62
N LYS A 176 -7.17 4.00 -12.41
CA LYS A 176 -7.33 5.39 -12.82
C LYS A 176 -7.73 6.19 -11.60
N LEU A 177 -6.92 7.16 -11.26
CA LEU A 177 -7.11 8.03 -10.10
C LEU A 177 -7.15 9.48 -10.56
N THR A 178 -7.95 10.26 -9.87
CA THR A 178 -7.99 11.72 -10.01
C THR A 178 -7.67 12.33 -8.67
N THR A 179 -6.79 13.31 -8.65
CA THR A 179 -6.52 14.11 -7.46
C THR A 179 -7.68 15.08 -7.24
N ASP A 180 -8.36 14.95 -6.10
CA ASP A 180 -9.41 15.87 -5.70
C ASP A 180 -8.81 17.17 -5.16
N ARG A 181 -7.74 17.02 -4.37
CA ARG A 181 -6.98 18.11 -3.78
C ARG A 181 -5.56 17.65 -3.48
N ALA A 182 -4.59 18.46 -3.83
CA ALA A 182 -3.21 18.29 -3.41
C ALA A 182 -2.60 19.61 -2.95
N THR A 183 -1.76 19.49 -1.92
CA THR A 183 -0.90 20.58 -1.43
C THR A 183 0.50 20.00 -1.32
N ILE A 184 1.43 20.50 -2.11
CA ILE A 184 2.83 20.11 -2.08
C ILE A 184 3.67 21.36 -1.79
N ILE A 185 4.47 21.30 -0.74
CA ILE A 185 5.44 22.34 -0.40
C ILE A 185 6.83 21.80 -0.66
N LEU A 186 7.53 22.47 -1.55
CA LEU A 186 8.93 22.20 -1.81
C LEU A 186 9.76 22.81 -0.67
N PRO A 187 10.71 22.07 -0.08
CA PRO A 187 11.59 22.63 0.91
C PRO A 187 12.47 23.71 0.30
N ASP A 188 12.76 24.76 1.07
CA ASP A 188 13.76 25.75 0.69
C ASP A 188 15.15 25.07 0.71
N GLU A 189 15.90 25.18 -0.38
CA GLU A 189 17.26 24.64 -0.51
C GLU A 189 18.28 25.33 0.41
N SER A 190 17.84 26.33 1.19
CA SER A 190 18.71 27.09 2.13
C SER A 190 19.12 26.32 3.38
N ALA A 191 18.60 25.14 3.64
CA ALA A 191 19.17 24.29 4.68
C ALA A 191 20.48 23.71 4.17
N PRO A 192 21.65 24.01 4.80
CA PRO A 192 22.93 23.42 4.40
C PRO A 192 22.78 21.90 4.47
N SER A 193 22.71 21.25 3.32
CA SER A 193 22.85 19.81 3.25
C SER A 193 24.30 19.51 3.68
N LEU A 194 24.46 18.78 4.78
CA LEU A 194 25.74 18.15 5.08
C LEU A 194 26.08 17.32 3.85
N GLY A 195 27.09 17.75 3.10
CA GLY A 195 27.55 17.05 1.91
C GLY A 195 27.79 15.58 2.25
N SER A 196 27.61 14.71 1.28
CA SER A 196 27.85 13.26 1.38
C SER A 196 29.29 12.90 1.82
N ASP A 197 30.11 13.91 2.07
CA ASP A 197 31.51 13.82 2.47
C ASP A 197 31.71 13.67 4.00
N VAL A 198 30.67 13.86 4.82
CA VAL A 198 30.76 13.63 6.27
C VAL A 198 30.34 12.21 6.59
N VAL A 199 31.27 11.29 6.54
CA VAL A 199 31.09 9.92 7.04
C VAL A 199 31.35 9.91 8.54
N VAL A 200 30.29 9.97 9.35
CA VAL A 200 30.40 9.74 10.80
C VAL A 200 30.71 8.25 11.01
N ARG A 201 31.97 7.92 11.25
CA ARG A 201 32.41 6.57 11.65
C ARG A 201 32.37 6.47 13.17
N SER A 202 31.63 5.50 13.66
CA SER A 202 31.72 5.05 15.05
C SER A 202 31.82 3.53 15.07
N ALA A 203 32.58 2.98 16.01
CA ALA A 203 32.75 1.53 16.15
C ALA A 203 31.42 0.77 16.35
N ALA A 204 30.37 1.45 16.86
CA ALA A 204 29.04 0.91 16.98
C ALA A 204 28.31 0.85 15.62
N LYS A 205 28.48 1.89 14.79
CA LYS A 205 27.88 1.95 13.45
C LYS A 205 28.57 0.94 12.51
N ASP A 206 29.88 0.81 12.56
CA ASP A 206 30.64 -0.15 11.75
C ASP A 206 30.23 -1.60 12.06
N ARG A 207 29.99 -1.93 13.36
CA ARG A 207 29.45 -3.25 13.75
C ARG A 207 28.01 -3.47 13.28
N ALA A 208 27.16 -2.43 13.35
CA ALA A 208 25.79 -2.51 12.87
C ALA A 208 25.72 -2.68 11.33
N ASP A 209 26.59 -1.99 10.61
CA ASP A 209 26.67 -2.08 9.15
C ASP A 209 27.24 -3.43 8.69
N GLN A 210 28.24 -3.99 9.41
CA GLN A 210 28.73 -5.35 9.18
C GLN A 210 27.68 -6.42 9.47
N ALA A 211 26.89 -6.26 10.56
CA ALA A 211 25.79 -7.17 10.87
C ALA A 211 24.69 -7.11 9.79
N LYS A 212 24.34 -5.91 9.32
CA LYS A 212 23.41 -5.71 8.21
C LYS A 212 23.92 -6.33 6.90
N ALA A 213 25.21 -6.15 6.58
CA ALA A 213 25.82 -6.74 5.40
C ALA A 213 25.82 -8.29 5.45
N GLN A 214 26.09 -8.89 6.62
CA GLN A 214 26.01 -10.34 6.79
C GLN A 214 24.58 -10.88 6.68
N VAL A 215 23.58 -10.16 7.22
CA VAL A 215 22.17 -10.52 7.08
C VAL A 215 21.71 -10.40 5.63
N ALA A 216 22.12 -9.34 4.94
CA ALA A 216 21.84 -9.14 3.52
C ALA A 216 22.51 -10.21 2.64
N ALA A 217 23.75 -10.60 2.93
CA ALA A 217 24.44 -11.67 2.21
C ALA A 217 23.75 -13.05 2.38
N ARG A 218 23.28 -13.37 3.60
CA ARG A 218 22.51 -14.59 3.85
C ARG A 218 21.13 -14.57 3.21
N ALA A 219 20.47 -13.41 3.18
CA ALA A 219 19.20 -13.21 2.49
C ALA A 219 19.37 -13.38 0.97
N ASN A 220 20.43 -12.84 0.39
CA ASN A 220 20.73 -12.98 -1.03
C ASN A 220 21.09 -14.42 -1.42
N GLN A 221 21.76 -15.18 -0.57
CA GLN A 221 22.02 -16.61 -0.81
C GLN A 221 20.74 -17.46 -0.75
N LYS A 222 19.81 -17.13 0.14
CA LYS A 222 18.49 -17.77 0.19
C LYS A 222 17.60 -17.37 -0.99
N ALA A 223 17.68 -16.11 -1.43
CA ALA A 223 16.95 -15.61 -2.60
C ALA A 223 17.46 -16.20 -3.92
N ALA A 224 18.74 -16.54 -4.02
CA ALA A 224 19.30 -17.20 -5.20
C ALA A 224 18.83 -18.65 -5.38
N GLN A 225 18.25 -19.27 -4.36
CA GLN A 225 17.67 -20.63 -4.41
C GLN A 225 16.13 -20.62 -4.50
N ALA A 226 15.47 -19.46 -4.33
CA ALA A 226 14.05 -19.30 -4.55
C ALA A 226 13.80 -18.80 -5.99
N GLU A 227 12.76 -19.30 -6.64
CA GLU A 227 12.28 -18.72 -7.89
C GLU A 227 12.19 -17.21 -7.74
N THR A 228 12.91 -16.48 -8.60
CA THR A 228 12.98 -15.02 -8.53
C THR A 228 11.56 -14.47 -8.66
N PRO A 229 10.99 -13.82 -7.62
CA PRO A 229 9.65 -13.27 -7.72
C PRO A 229 9.62 -12.27 -8.89
N ARG A 230 8.71 -12.45 -9.81
CA ARG A 230 8.53 -11.49 -10.90
C ARG A 230 8.20 -10.12 -10.30
N PRO A 231 8.84 -9.04 -10.75
CA PRO A 231 8.54 -7.72 -10.20
C PRO A 231 7.07 -7.37 -10.43
N PRO A 232 6.42 -6.66 -9.48
CA PRO A 232 5.02 -6.29 -9.62
C PRO A 232 4.80 -5.38 -10.83
N ALA A 233 3.79 -5.67 -11.62
CA ALA A 233 3.39 -4.87 -12.77
C ALA A 233 2.43 -3.76 -12.32
N ILE A 234 2.88 -2.51 -12.27
CA ILE A 234 2.06 -1.35 -11.89
C ILE A 234 1.75 -0.54 -13.15
N ALA A 235 0.50 -0.19 -13.35
CA ALA A 235 0.01 0.67 -14.40
C ALA A 235 -1.13 1.55 -13.88
N ILE A 236 -0.81 2.73 -13.37
CA ILE A 236 -1.76 3.67 -12.80
C ILE A 236 -1.71 4.96 -13.60
N THR A 237 -2.88 5.41 -14.07
CA THR A 237 -3.07 6.73 -14.65
C THR A 237 -3.58 7.66 -13.56
N LEU A 238 -2.87 8.75 -13.30
CA LEU A 238 -3.21 9.78 -12.33
C LEU A 238 -3.51 11.10 -13.05
N ASN A 239 -4.77 11.52 -13.00
CA ASN A 239 -5.16 12.88 -13.39
C ASN A 239 -4.90 13.82 -12.21
N LEU A 240 -4.18 14.91 -12.43
CA LEU A 240 -3.84 15.90 -11.39
C LEU A 240 -5.04 16.73 -10.92
N GLY A 241 -6.17 16.62 -11.61
CA GLY A 241 -7.38 17.35 -11.25
C GLY A 241 -7.24 18.86 -11.44
N ARG A 242 -8.08 19.61 -10.70
CA ARG A 242 -8.13 21.08 -10.80
C ARG A 242 -7.56 21.81 -9.60
N ASP A 243 -7.17 21.09 -8.57
CA ASP A 243 -6.71 21.68 -7.30
C ASP A 243 -5.42 21.00 -6.77
N PHE A 244 -4.47 20.81 -7.68
CA PHE A 244 -3.13 20.35 -7.35
C PHE A 244 -2.22 21.57 -7.16
N ALA A 245 -2.09 22.02 -5.93
CA ALA A 245 -1.33 23.22 -5.59
C ALA A 245 0.12 22.88 -5.21
N LEU A 246 1.06 23.60 -5.77
CA LEU A 246 2.50 23.52 -5.54
C LEU A 246 3.02 24.86 -5.05
N GLN A 247 3.79 24.85 -3.96
CA GLN A 247 4.44 26.03 -3.41
C GLN A 247 5.89 25.71 -3.03
N GLY A 248 6.79 26.63 -3.24
CA GLY A 248 8.19 26.60 -2.79
C GLY A 248 9.09 27.42 -3.70
N GLN A 249 10.25 27.78 -3.19
CA GLN A 249 11.26 28.55 -3.95
C GLN A 249 10.73 29.84 -4.60
N GLY A 250 9.84 30.55 -3.89
CA GLY A 250 9.20 31.77 -4.40
C GLY A 250 8.06 31.55 -5.39
N ILE A 251 7.78 30.31 -5.78
CA ILE A 251 6.73 29.98 -6.76
C ILE A 251 5.50 29.46 -6.02
N THR A 252 4.33 29.94 -6.40
CA THR A 252 3.04 29.34 -6.04
C THR A 252 2.23 29.12 -7.32
N THR A 253 1.92 27.87 -7.62
CA THR A 253 1.22 27.52 -8.86
C THR A 253 0.26 26.35 -8.64
N ARG A 254 -0.65 26.13 -9.58
CA ARG A 254 -1.43 24.89 -9.68
C ARG A 254 -0.97 24.13 -10.90
N LEU A 255 -0.96 22.81 -10.73
CA LEU A 255 -0.62 21.88 -11.78
C LEU A 255 -1.89 21.17 -12.26
N THR A 256 -2.00 20.99 -13.57
CA THR A 256 -3.01 20.19 -14.24
C THR A 256 -2.34 19.24 -15.20
N GLY A 257 -2.99 18.15 -15.55
CA GLY A 257 -2.44 17.19 -16.49
C GLY A 257 -2.70 15.75 -16.09
N GLU A 258 -2.07 14.84 -16.80
CA GLU A 258 -2.21 13.42 -16.58
C GLU A 258 -0.84 12.74 -16.54
N LEU A 259 -0.65 11.86 -15.58
CA LEU A 259 0.58 11.10 -15.37
C LEU A 259 0.31 9.61 -15.45
N ASP A 260 1.10 8.91 -16.25
CA ASP A 260 1.16 7.46 -16.28
C ASP A 260 2.31 6.96 -15.40
N ILE A 261 1.97 6.17 -14.39
CA ILE A 261 2.89 5.57 -13.44
C ILE A 261 3.00 4.09 -13.77
N ARG A 262 4.17 3.64 -14.17
CA ARG A 262 4.43 2.24 -14.53
C ARG A 262 5.61 1.68 -13.75
N SER A 263 5.52 0.41 -13.37
CA SER A 263 6.67 -0.28 -12.78
C SER A 263 7.85 -0.30 -13.74
N SER A 264 9.05 -0.24 -13.18
CA SER A 264 10.27 -0.50 -13.95
C SER A 264 10.37 -1.99 -14.31
N THR A 265 10.94 -2.28 -15.46
CA THR A 265 11.31 -3.65 -15.85
C THR A 265 12.55 -4.15 -15.10
N VAL A 266 13.28 -3.23 -14.45
CA VAL A 266 14.47 -3.55 -13.65
C VAL A 266 14.03 -3.77 -12.20
N PRO A 267 14.32 -4.96 -11.61
CA PRO A 267 13.99 -5.22 -10.20
C PRO A 267 14.60 -4.18 -9.26
N GLY A 268 13.79 -3.67 -8.32
CA GLY A 268 14.23 -2.68 -7.33
C GLY A 268 14.39 -1.24 -7.84
N ALA A 269 14.24 -0.99 -9.14
CA ALA A 269 14.26 0.37 -9.66
C ALA A 269 12.92 1.10 -9.36
N PRO A 270 12.95 2.41 -9.16
CA PRO A 270 11.75 3.20 -8.93
C PRO A 270 10.79 3.14 -10.14
N PRO A 271 9.49 3.29 -9.93
CA PRO A 271 8.53 3.35 -11.02
C PRO A 271 8.82 4.52 -11.95
N ARG A 272 8.56 4.32 -13.24
CA ARG A 272 8.66 5.36 -14.26
C ARG A 272 7.37 6.17 -14.25
N VAL A 273 7.51 7.49 -14.23
CA VAL A 273 6.40 8.43 -14.37
C VAL A 273 6.56 9.17 -15.68
N THR A 274 5.55 9.14 -16.53
CA THR A 274 5.48 9.85 -17.81
C THR A 274 4.15 10.58 -17.93
N GLY A 275 4.10 11.65 -18.68
CA GLY A 275 2.86 12.40 -18.87
C GLY A 275 3.12 13.86 -19.16
N GLU A 276 2.05 14.63 -19.25
CA GLU A 276 2.07 16.07 -19.50
C GLU A 276 1.54 16.81 -18.27
N VAL A 277 2.31 17.79 -17.82
CA VAL A 277 1.95 18.66 -16.70
C VAL A 277 1.96 20.10 -17.19
N ARG A 278 0.88 20.82 -16.93
CA ARG A 278 0.72 22.23 -17.26
C ARG A 278 0.52 23.02 -15.97
N THR A 279 1.03 24.24 -15.96
CA THR A 279 0.78 25.20 -14.90
C THR A 279 -0.49 25.99 -15.20
N ASP A 280 -1.41 26.04 -14.22
CA ASP A 280 -2.60 26.86 -14.27
C ASP A 280 -2.51 27.93 -13.18
N ALA A 281 -2.38 29.21 -13.56
CA ALA A 281 -2.23 30.36 -12.68
C ALA A 281 -1.04 30.25 -11.70
N GLY A 282 0.09 30.84 -12.03
CA GLY A 282 1.28 30.99 -11.16
C GLY A 282 1.53 32.43 -10.76
N ARG A 283 2.14 32.63 -9.56
CA ARG A 283 2.77 33.88 -9.13
C ARG A 283 4.21 33.61 -8.78
N TYR A 284 5.07 34.51 -9.18
CA TYR A 284 6.47 34.58 -8.76
C TYR A 284 6.59 35.57 -7.62
#